data_0ecff5bb6c17cc7e2d226982fd696c17
#
_entry.id   0ecff5bb6c17cc7e2d226982fd696c17
#
_cell.length_a   1.000
_cell.length_b   1.000
_cell.length_c   1.000
_cell.angle_alpha   90.00
_cell.angle_beta   90.00
_cell.angle_gamma   90.00
#
_symmetry.space_group_name_H-M   'P 1'
#
loop_
_entity.id
_entity.type
_entity.pdbx_description
1 polymer ?
#
loop_
_entity_poly.entity_id
_entity_poly.type
_entity_poly.pdbx_seq_one_letter_code
_entity_poly.pdbx_strand_id
1 'polypeptide(L)'
;MKRVLVLAALCGACGGAPSIHSFTVDRDRILRGDSVTLSWNVEGARKIEIDPQPGTVTGSSATVSPQATTSYVLHATNSHGSTASQAVQVNVVQSAISSFAAFPDEVEAGGAVELRWKLAIPATSSSVNGTAVAPAQTTLRTNPQGDTTYVLTVQSALGSSTASVRVRVGARPLVTSFTADLPSVPRGTSTFLRWTASFARTFTVTDGTTTFAVGSLHSLRVRPLHATTYTLTATNVLGNSTANTAVTVSGALSTALAYTDPPAGDEALRLVADPTSTPAQAVLKLVATAALPSLSAIALNLPLDGTVAGSRDGIARVSLHALAGSNAPELGVGKLDPVTGSPTPAVALVLSAAGPLAGTLALGIAQKPTSIGGPADAALAPGDAIATFKLDLVPEGGVGVVFDGSPGLLTPGNGFRVRLRAAGHDVVLPVAIGRLETLP
;
A
#
# COMPACT_ATOMS: atom_id res chain seq x y z
N MET A 1 70.96 -70.96 -45.02
CA MET A 1 71.34 -70.18 -43.89
C MET A 1 70.33 -69.04 -43.72
N LYS A 2 69.35 -69.15 -42.81
CA LYS A 2 68.37 -68.12 -42.52
C LYS A 2 68.77 -67.45 -41.21
N ARG A 3 69.14 -66.18 -41.30
CA ARG A 3 69.36 -65.32 -40.10
C ARG A 3 68.01 -64.93 -39.54
N VAL A 4 67.72 -65.32 -38.27
CA VAL A 4 66.60 -64.84 -37.51
C VAL A 4 67.03 -63.56 -36.83
N LEU A 5 66.38 -62.43 -37.10
CA LEU A 5 66.56 -61.17 -36.44
C LEU A 5 65.63 -61.17 -35.20
N VAL A 6 66.20 -61.26 -34.03
CA VAL A 6 65.44 -61.07 -32.78
C VAL A 6 65.32 -59.59 -32.53
N LEU A 7 64.09 -59.08 -32.74
CA LEU A 7 63.72 -57.67 -32.36
C LEU A 7 63.38 -57.69 -30.86
N ALA A 8 64.30 -57.21 -30.07
CA ALA A 8 64.03 -56.96 -28.64
C ALA A 8 63.01 -55.78 -28.54
N ALA A 9 61.78 -56.08 -28.22
CA ALA A 9 60.79 -55.04 -27.86
C ALA A 9 61.19 -54.46 -26.51
N LEU A 10 61.69 -53.22 -26.50
CA LEU A 10 61.73 -52.40 -25.29
C LEU A 10 60.30 -52.15 -24.86
N CYS A 11 59.86 -52.94 -23.90
CA CYS A 11 58.62 -52.60 -23.19
C CYS A 11 58.94 -51.36 -22.32
N GLY A 12 58.64 -50.15 -22.87
CA GLY A 12 58.67 -48.93 -22.11
C GLY A 12 57.69 -49.10 -20.95
N ALA A 13 58.15 -48.85 -19.75
CA ALA A 13 57.34 -48.85 -18.54
C ALA A 13 56.22 -47.83 -18.73
N CYS A 14 55.06 -48.28 -19.24
CA CYS A 14 53.82 -47.55 -19.10
C CYS A 14 53.48 -47.51 -17.61
N GLY A 15 53.79 -46.37 -16.95
CA GLY A 15 53.32 -46.15 -15.60
C GLY A 15 51.82 -46.26 -15.58
N GLY A 16 51.29 -47.36 -15.07
CA GLY A 16 49.85 -47.55 -14.91
C GLY A 16 49.20 -46.37 -14.17
N ALA A 17 47.92 -46.17 -14.35
CA ALA A 17 47.16 -45.18 -13.58
C ALA A 17 47.30 -45.49 -12.09
N PRO A 18 47.30 -44.50 -11.20
CA PRO A 18 47.30 -44.69 -9.76
C PRO A 18 46.08 -45.54 -9.35
N SER A 19 46.22 -46.29 -8.26
CA SER A 19 45.13 -47.13 -7.73
C SER A 19 44.57 -46.50 -6.47
N ILE A 20 43.26 -46.26 -6.45
CA ILE A 20 42.50 -45.83 -5.28
C ILE A 20 41.90 -47.08 -4.64
N HIS A 21 42.48 -47.55 -3.53
CA HIS A 21 41.99 -48.74 -2.81
C HIS A 21 40.78 -48.44 -1.97
N SER A 22 40.70 -47.19 -1.42
CA SER A 22 39.55 -46.72 -0.68
C SER A 22 39.50 -45.20 -0.68
N PHE A 23 38.26 -44.64 -0.72
CA PHE A 23 37.94 -43.26 -0.38
C PHE A 23 36.64 -43.29 0.40
N THR A 24 36.65 -42.92 1.66
CA THR A 24 35.57 -43.10 2.61
C THR A 24 35.40 -41.85 3.46
N VAL A 25 34.27 -41.75 4.12
CA VAL A 25 33.96 -40.71 5.12
C VAL A 25 33.57 -41.41 6.44
N ASP A 26 33.95 -40.84 7.56
CA ASP A 26 33.61 -41.39 8.89
C ASP A 26 32.11 -41.32 9.19
N ARG A 27 31.42 -40.30 8.65
CA ARG A 27 29.97 -40.12 8.75
C ARG A 27 29.43 -39.56 7.43
N ASP A 28 28.52 -40.26 6.78
CA ASP A 28 27.90 -39.88 5.52
C ASP A 28 26.71 -38.89 5.69
N ARG A 29 26.30 -38.62 6.95
CA ARG A 29 25.23 -37.70 7.31
C ARG A 29 25.58 -36.91 8.56
N ILE A 30 25.48 -35.58 8.51
CA ILE A 30 25.84 -34.65 9.57
C ILE A 30 24.84 -33.50 9.69
N LEU A 31 24.87 -32.78 10.82
CA LEU A 31 24.25 -31.48 10.92
C LEU A 31 25.13 -30.41 10.26
N ARG A 32 24.51 -29.36 9.79
CA ARG A 32 25.23 -28.20 9.25
C ARG A 32 26.19 -27.62 10.27
N GLY A 33 27.43 -27.41 9.85
CA GLY A 33 28.52 -26.91 10.73
C GLY A 33 29.35 -27.99 11.39
N ASP A 34 28.92 -29.25 11.37
CA ASP A 34 29.74 -30.35 11.83
C ASP A 34 30.85 -30.67 10.83
N SER A 35 31.91 -31.34 11.37
CA SER A 35 33.04 -31.79 10.58
C SER A 35 32.96 -33.28 10.35
N VAL A 36 33.48 -33.72 9.21
CA VAL A 36 33.69 -35.15 8.89
C VAL A 36 35.13 -35.36 8.43
N THR A 37 35.61 -36.57 8.60
CA THR A 37 36.95 -36.99 8.16
C THR A 37 36.82 -37.81 6.89
N LEU A 38 37.37 -37.28 5.79
CA LEU A 38 37.61 -38.03 4.57
C LEU A 38 38.90 -38.85 4.77
N SER A 39 38.88 -40.12 4.43
CA SER A 39 40.02 -41.01 4.53
C SER A 39 40.21 -41.76 3.20
N TRP A 40 41.47 -41.95 2.81
CA TRP A 40 41.79 -42.62 1.55
C TRP A 40 43.03 -43.49 1.66
N ASN A 41 43.08 -44.49 0.77
CA ASN A 41 44.26 -45.28 0.55
C ASN A 41 44.51 -45.28 -0.98
N VAL A 42 45.67 -44.70 -1.36
CA VAL A 42 46.03 -44.49 -2.78
C VAL A 42 47.47 -44.94 -2.99
N GLU A 43 47.70 -45.72 -4.03
CA GLU A 43 49.03 -46.21 -4.42
C GLU A 43 49.41 -45.63 -5.79
N GLY A 44 50.68 -45.32 -6.03
CA GLY A 44 51.22 -44.87 -7.31
C GLY A 44 50.89 -43.43 -7.70
N ALA A 45 50.30 -42.63 -6.80
CA ALA A 45 50.01 -41.22 -7.06
C ALA A 45 51.20 -40.32 -6.66
N ARG A 46 51.42 -39.28 -7.45
CA ARG A 46 52.32 -38.15 -7.12
C ARG A 46 51.56 -36.97 -6.53
N LYS A 47 50.31 -36.75 -6.98
CA LYS A 47 49.42 -35.73 -6.51
C LYS A 47 48.06 -36.34 -6.13
N ILE A 48 47.53 -35.95 -5.01
CA ILE A 48 46.14 -36.25 -4.60
C ILE A 48 45.43 -34.93 -4.42
N GLU A 49 44.24 -34.82 -4.99
CA GLU A 49 43.40 -33.63 -4.93
C GLU A 49 41.96 -34.03 -4.65
N ILE A 50 41.28 -33.28 -3.82
CA ILE A 50 39.88 -33.52 -3.47
C ILE A 50 39.06 -32.29 -3.81
N ASP A 51 38.04 -32.45 -4.68
CA ASP A 51 37.08 -31.42 -5.07
C ASP A 51 35.76 -31.59 -4.29
N PRO A 52 35.10 -30.47 -3.93
CA PRO A 52 35.43 -29.06 -4.14
C PRO A 52 36.48 -28.54 -3.13
N GLN A 53 36.70 -29.20 -2.04
CA GLN A 53 37.68 -28.87 -1.00
C GLN A 53 38.11 -30.15 -0.30
N PRO A 54 39.30 -30.20 0.32
CA PRO A 54 40.28 -29.14 0.60
C PRO A 54 41.25 -28.85 -0.56
N GLY A 55 41.10 -29.41 -1.74
CA GLY A 55 42.02 -29.25 -2.85
C GLY A 55 43.17 -30.27 -2.79
N THR A 56 44.40 -29.83 -3.06
CA THR A 56 45.59 -30.70 -2.94
C THR A 56 45.82 -31.12 -1.50
N VAL A 57 45.91 -32.39 -1.27
CA VAL A 57 46.09 -33.01 0.08
C VAL A 57 47.34 -33.85 0.15
N THR A 58 47.83 -34.04 1.39
CA THR A 58 48.93 -34.92 1.73
C THR A 58 48.49 -35.87 2.84
N GLY A 59 49.13 -37.02 2.96
CA GLY A 59 48.74 -38.03 3.96
C GLY A 59 47.58 -38.92 3.49
N SER A 60 46.79 -39.43 4.44
CA SER A 60 45.72 -40.40 4.18
C SER A 60 44.35 -39.96 4.70
N SER A 61 44.22 -38.71 5.20
CA SER A 61 42.96 -38.17 5.68
C SER A 61 42.93 -36.64 5.66
N ALA A 62 41.73 -36.07 5.58
CA ALA A 62 41.47 -34.63 5.73
C ALA A 62 40.11 -34.39 6.40
N THR A 63 40.04 -33.37 7.23
CA THR A 63 38.76 -32.93 7.85
C THR A 63 38.13 -31.85 7.01
N VAL A 64 36.83 -31.98 6.73
CA VAL A 64 36.00 -31.00 5.99
C VAL A 64 34.74 -30.70 6.78
N SER A 65 34.16 -29.47 6.57
CA SER A 65 32.94 -29.02 7.24
C SER A 65 31.96 -28.48 6.20
N PRO A 66 31.32 -29.34 5.41
CA PRO A 66 30.42 -28.89 4.35
C PRO A 66 29.16 -28.18 4.89
N GLN A 67 28.77 -27.07 4.28
CA GLN A 67 27.58 -26.29 4.67
C GLN A 67 26.32 -26.78 3.98
N ALA A 68 26.44 -27.61 2.94
CA ALA A 68 25.38 -28.25 2.20
C ALA A 68 25.79 -29.65 1.76
N THR A 69 24.84 -30.48 1.41
CA THR A 69 25.14 -31.83 0.87
C THR A 69 26.15 -31.71 -0.27
N THR A 70 27.30 -32.36 -0.08
CA THR A 70 28.48 -32.24 -0.94
C THR A 70 28.97 -33.62 -1.36
N SER A 71 29.23 -33.76 -2.66
CA SER A 71 29.94 -34.89 -3.21
C SER A 71 31.41 -34.53 -3.32
N TYR A 72 32.25 -35.25 -2.61
CA TYR A 72 33.72 -35.12 -2.67
C TYR A 72 34.25 -36.12 -3.69
N VAL A 73 35.11 -35.65 -4.60
CA VAL A 73 35.77 -36.48 -5.58
C VAL A 73 37.27 -36.44 -5.36
N LEU A 74 37.84 -37.56 -5.06
CA LEU A 74 39.30 -37.73 -4.96
C LEU A 74 39.86 -38.01 -6.33
N HIS A 75 40.84 -37.22 -6.74
CA HIS A 75 41.64 -37.36 -7.95
C HIS A 75 43.07 -37.72 -7.60
N ALA A 76 43.53 -38.88 -8.05
CA ALA A 76 44.90 -39.31 -7.90
C ALA A 76 45.63 -39.23 -9.23
N THR A 77 46.76 -38.55 -9.31
CA THR A 77 47.54 -38.35 -10.54
C THR A 77 48.94 -38.81 -10.35
N ASN A 78 49.47 -39.66 -11.28
CA ASN A 78 50.84 -40.10 -11.25
C ASN A 78 51.80 -39.10 -11.95
N SER A 79 53.08 -39.44 -12.03
CA SER A 79 54.13 -38.61 -12.69
C SER A 79 54.00 -38.52 -14.19
N HIS A 80 53.19 -39.36 -14.81
CA HIS A 80 52.96 -39.40 -16.25
C HIS A 80 51.63 -38.72 -16.67
N GLY A 81 50.91 -38.15 -15.71
CA GLY A 81 49.65 -37.47 -15.95
C GLY A 81 48.42 -38.41 -16.04
N SER A 82 48.58 -39.70 -15.75
CA SER A 82 47.43 -40.62 -15.67
C SER A 82 46.69 -40.39 -14.36
N THR A 83 45.34 -40.41 -14.41
CA THR A 83 44.46 -40.10 -13.29
C THR A 83 43.50 -41.24 -12.96
N ALA A 84 43.18 -41.40 -11.67
CA ALA A 84 42.04 -42.18 -11.19
C ALA A 84 41.18 -41.29 -10.30
N SER A 85 39.89 -41.59 -10.20
CA SER A 85 38.97 -40.81 -9.34
C SER A 85 37.95 -41.71 -8.65
N GLN A 86 37.54 -41.30 -7.46
CA GLN A 86 36.48 -41.93 -6.65
C GLN A 86 35.71 -40.86 -5.90
N ALA A 87 34.42 -41.04 -5.70
CA ALA A 87 33.53 -40.06 -5.05
C ALA A 87 32.90 -40.63 -3.76
N VAL A 88 32.71 -39.77 -2.79
CA VAL A 88 31.85 -39.99 -1.61
C VAL A 88 30.96 -38.83 -1.39
N GLN A 89 29.74 -39.04 -0.88
CA GLN A 89 28.78 -37.98 -0.61
C GLN A 89 28.64 -37.81 0.91
N VAL A 90 28.62 -36.55 1.36
CA VAL A 90 28.24 -36.16 2.69
C VAL A 90 26.91 -35.42 2.65
N ASN A 91 25.90 -35.97 3.27
CA ASN A 91 24.55 -35.40 3.34
C ASN A 91 24.46 -34.46 4.54
N VAL A 92 24.18 -33.18 4.28
CA VAL A 92 24.08 -32.15 5.32
C VAL A 92 22.61 -31.85 5.61
N VAL A 93 22.18 -32.06 6.83
CA VAL A 93 20.88 -31.69 7.35
C VAL A 93 21.00 -30.34 8.05
N GLN A 94 20.19 -29.37 7.70
CA GLN A 94 20.32 -28.00 8.22
C GLN A 94 20.06 -27.90 9.72
N SER A 95 19.08 -28.67 10.23
CA SER A 95 18.72 -28.75 11.64
C SER A 95 17.92 -30.01 11.88
N ALA A 96 18.00 -30.59 13.09
CA ALA A 96 17.09 -31.65 13.50
C ALA A 96 15.65 -31.15 13.69
N ILE A 97 15.45 -29.82 13.83
CA ILE A 97 14.15 -29.18 13.96
C ILE A 97 13.75 -28.57 12.61
N SER A 98 12.66 -29.07 12.03
CA SER A 98 12.08 -28.56 10.77
C SER A 98 11.25 -27.30 10.96
N SER A 99 10.52 -27.20 12.07
CA SER A 99 9.75 -26.01 12.44
C SER A 99 9.50 -25.95 13.94
N PHE A 100 9.40 -24.73 14.48
CA PHE A 100 8.96 -24.48 15.85
C PHE A 100 8.13 -23.19 15.85
N ALA A 101 6.87 -23.25 16.31
CA ALA A 101 5.91 -22.15 16.26
C ALA A 101 5.00 -22.15 17.47
N ALA A 102 4.43 -20.99 17.79
CA ALA A 102 3.45 -20.79 18.85
C ALA A 102 2.08 -20.43 18.26
N PHE A 103 1.00 -20.97 18.81
CA PHE A 103 -0.37 -20.70 18.37
C PHE A 103 -1.29 -20.50 19.58
N PRO A 104 -1.86 -19.29 19.73
CA PRO A 104 -1.49 -18.04 19.04
C PRO A 104 -0.09 -17.56 19.47
N ASP A 105 0.48 -16.62 18.73
CA ASP A 105 1.78 -15.99 19.04
C ASP A 105 1.65 -14.71 19.89
N GLU A 106 0.40 -14.27 20.12
CA GLU A 106 0.06 -13.17 21.03
C GLU A 106 -1.19 -13.55 21.86
N VAL A 107 -1.10 -13.38 23.19
CA VAL A 107 -2.16 -13.72 24.16
C VAL A 107 -2.26 -12.66 25.25
N GLU A 108 -3.34 -12.70 26.02
CA GLU A 108 -3.41 -12.01 27.33
C GLU A 108 -2.55 -12.75 28.35
N ALA A 109 -2.17 -12.06 29.45
CA ALA A 109 -1.42 -12.68 30.54
C ALA A 109 -2.14 -13.94 31.05
N GLY A 110 -1.43 -15.07 31.10
CA GLY A 110 -2.00 -16.37 31.47
C GLY A 110 -2.84 -17.03 30.38
N GLY A 111 -2.98 -16.43 29.21
CA GLY A 111 -3.66 -17.01 28.06
C GLY A 111 -2.97 -18.29 27.57
N ALA A 112 -3.77 -19.25 27.09
CA ALA A 112 -3.24 -20.54 26.63
C ALA A 112 -2.57 -20.42 25.28
N VAL A 113 -1.35 -20.94 25.16
CA VAL A 113 -0.57 -21.03 23.92
C VAL A 113 -0.21 -22.49 23.69
N GLU A 114 -0.31 -22.96 22.46
CA GLU A 114 0.21 -24.27 22.07
C GLU A 114 1.47 -24.06 21.23
N LEU A 115 2.60 -24.51 21.78
CA LEU A 115 3.85 -24.62 21.06
C LEU A 115 3.79 -25.88 20.20
N ARG A 116 4.14 -25.78 18.92
CA ARG A 116 4.16 -26.89 17.96
C ARG A 116 5.48 -26.97 17.26
N TRP A 117 5.99 -28.18 17.07
CA TRP A 117 7.22 -28.38 16.30
C TRP A 117 7.16 -29.62 15.43
N LYS A 118 8.02 -29.63 14.43
CA LYS A 118 8.29 -30.78 13.58
C LYS A 118 9.79 -31.06 13.57
N LEU A 119 10.13 -32.33 13.56
CA LEU A 119 11.51 -32.78 13.52
C LEU A 119 11.86 -33.33 12.13
N ALA A 120 13.03 -32.98 11.63
CA ALA A 120 13.64 -33.53 10.42
C ALA A 120 14.40 -34.84 10.71
N ILE A 121 14.78 -35.03 11.99
CA ILE A 121 15.49 -36.18 12.49
C ILE A 121 14.83 -36.56 13.82
N PRO A 122 14.57 -37.86 14.07
CA PRO A 122 14.02 -38.31 15.35
C PRO A 122 14.87 -37.84 16.52
N ALA A 123 14.23 -37.36 17.58
CA ALA A 123 14.92 -36.95 18.81
C ALA A 123 15.29 -38.15 19.66
N THR A 124 16.44 -38.09 20.31
CA THR A 124 16.80 -38.95 21.43
C THR A 124 16.40 -38.33 22.76
N SER A 125 16.42 -36.99 22.84
CA SER A 125 15.82 -36.22 23.94
C SER A 125 15.40 -34.84 23.43
N SER A 126 14.42 -34.25 24.13
CA SER A 126 13.93 -32.89 23.81
C SER A 126 13.62 -32.12 25.08
N SER A 127 13.80 -30.79 25.02
CA SER A 127 13.41 -29.90 26.12
C SER A 127 12.89 -28.56 25.55
N VAL A 128 11.98 -27.92 26.29
CA VAL A 128 11.54 -26.55 26.03
C VAL A 128 11.93 -25.72 27.26
N ASN A 129 12.70 -24.65 27.06
CA ASN A 129 13.27 -23.81 28.11
C ASN A 129 13.94 -24.66 29.24
N GLY A 130 14.66 -25.73 28.86
CA GLY A 130 15.31 -26.62 29.78
C GLY A 130 14.40 -27.67 30.43
N THR A 131 13.07 -27.56 30.36
CA THR A 131 12.17 -28.56 30.87
C THR A 131 12.02 -29.70 29.86
N ALA A 132 12.31 -30.91 30.29
CA ALA A 132 12.26 -32.08 29.43
C ALA A 132 10.84 -32.38 28.95
N VAL A 133 10.75 -32.75 27.68
CA VAL A 133 9.51 -33.23 27.02
C VAL A 133 9.79 -34.58 26.38
N ALA A 134 8.78 -35.41 26.22
CA ALA A 134 8.97 -36.73 25.62
C ALA A 134 9.52 -36.58 24.18
N PRO A 135 10.49 -37.41 23.74
CA PRO A 135 11.14 -37.29 22.44
C PRO A 135 10.15 -37.33 21.24
N ALA A 136 9.08 -38.09 21.37
CA ALA A 136 8.03 -38.20 20.36
C ALA A 136 6.97 -37.09 20.46
N GLN A 137 7.01 -36.23 21.47
CA GLN A 137 6.08 -35.13 21.63
C GLN A 137 6.38 -34.03 20.60
N THR A 138 5.32 -33.46 20.03
CA THR A 138 5.40 -32.42 19.00
C THR A 138 4.62 -31.16 19.36
N THR A 139 3.98 -31.16 20.55
CA THR A 139 3.21 -30.03 21.07
C THR A 139 3.41 -29.85 22.57
N LEU A 140 3.34 -28.62 23.05
CA LEU A 140 3.35 -28.29 24.48
C LEU A 140 2.42 -27.11 24.73
N ARG A 141 1.52 -27.23 25.71
CA ARG A 141 0.68 -26.10 26.16
C ARG A 141 1.39 -25.33 27.27
N THR A 142 1.27 -24.00 27.21
CA THR A 142 1.84 -23.07 28.16
C THR A 142 0.94 -21.85 28.35
N ASN A 143 1.13 -21.12 29.47
CA ASN A 143 0.33 -19.95 29.84
C ASN A 143 1.26 -18.82 30.29
N PRO A 144 1.91 -18.11 29.36
CA PRO A 144 2.88 -17.06 29.70
C PRO A 144 2.21 -15.89 30.43
N GLN A 145 2.89 -15.37 31.44
CA GLN A 145 2.45 -14.18 32.20
C GLN A 145 3.03 -12.87 31.65
N GLY A 146 4.02 -12.95 30.77
CA GLY A 146 4.66 -11.85 30.11
C GLY A 146 5.34 -12.32 28.82
N ASP A 147 5.85 -11.38 28.04
CA ASP A 147 6.60 -11.70 26.82
C ASP A 147 7.63 -12.78 27.07
N THR A 148 7.49 -13.91 26.41
CA THR A 148 8.32 -15.09 26.63
C THR A 148 8.89 -15.61 25.33
N THR A 149 10.20 -15.85 25.32
CA THR A 149 10.84 -16.58 24.23
C THR A 149 11.00 -18.03 24.68
N TYR A 150 10.38 -18.94 23.95
CA TYR A 150 10.54 -20.37 24.15
C TYR A 150 11.67 -20.88 23.26
N VAL A 151 12.55 -21.70 23.84
CA VAL A 151 13.66 -22.34 23.15
C VAL A 151 13.46 -23.85 23.20
N LEU A 152 13.26 -24.45 22.03
CA LEU A 152 13.23 -25.89 21.85
C LEU A 152 14.68 -26.38 21.62
N THR A 153 15.14 -27.31 22.42
CA THR A 153 16.41 -28.00 22.23
C THR A 153 16.15 -29.48 21.98
N VAL A 154 16.70 -30.00 20.89
CA VAL A 154 16.56 -31.40 20.48
C VAL A 154 17.91 -32.03 20.35
N GLN A 155 18.12 -33.15 21.03
CA GLN A 155 19.24 -34.07 20.78
C GLN A 155 18.80 -35.12 19.78
N SER A 156 19.63 -35.41 18.83
CA SER A 156 19.41 -36.43 17.80
C SER A 156 20.66 -37.30 17.65
N ALA A 157 20.59 -38.37 16.86
CA ALA A 157 21.74 -39.19 16.53
C ALA A 157 22.87 -38.42 15.82
N LEU A 158 22.55 -37.25 15.22
CA LEU A 158 23.53 -36.40 14.54
C LEU A 158 24.05 -35.25 15.41
N GLY A 159 23.50 -35.02 16.60
CA GLY A 159 23.90 -33.94 17.49
C GLY A 159 22.70 -33.09 17.96
N SER A 160 23.01 -31.91 18.52
CA SER A 160 22.06 -30.98 19.10
C SER A 160 21.60 -29.95 18.09
N SER A 161 20.30 -29.60 18.13
CA SER A 161 19.72 -28.48 17.41
C SER A 161 18.83 -27.67 18.32
N THR A 162 18.78 -26.34 18.10
CA THR A 162 17.91 -25.42 18.83
C THR A 162 17.06 -24.59 17.87
N ALA A 163 15.86 -24.24 18.31
CA ALA A 163 15.00 -23.27 17.63
C ALA A 163 14.29 -22.44 18.69
N SER A 164 13.94 -21.20 18.36
CA SER A 164 13.23 -20.31 19.27
C SER A 164 11.98 -19.72 18.63
N VAL A 165 10.95 -19.46 19.46
CA VAL A 165 9.75 -18.73 19.10
C VAL A 165 9.41 -17.77 20.24
N ARG A 166 9.01 -16.54 19.89
CA ARG A 166 8.57 -15.55 20.86
C ARG A 166 7.05 -15.55 20.91
N VAL A 167 6.49 -15.58 22.11
CA VAL A 167 5.09 -15.29 22.42
C VAL A 167 5.00 -13.92 23.06
N ARG A 168 4.13 -13.08 22.55
CA ARG A 168 3.86 -11.75 23.11
C ARG A 168 2.68 -11.84 24.08
N VAL A 169 2.75 -11.07 25.16
CA VAL A 169 1.66 -10.89 26.10
C VAL A 169 1.18 -9.47 26.04
N GLY A 170 -0.03 -9.29 25.55
CA GLY A 170 -0.70 -7.99 25.37
C GLY A 170 -1.96 -7.87 26.17
N ALA A 171 -2.70 -6.80 25.93
CA ALA A 171 -4.03 -6.57 26.47
C ALA A 171 -5.02 -6.32 25.33
N ARG A 172 -6.29 -6.59 25.59
CA ARG A 172 -7.37 -6.20 24.67
C ARG A 172 -7.44 -4.69 24.54
N PRO A 173 -7.97 -4.17 23.43
CA PRO A 173 -8.20 -2.75 23.29
C PRO A 173 -9.12 -2.22 24.42
N LEU A 174 -8.82 -1.02 24.86
CA LEU A 174 -9.66 -0.29 25.82
C LEU A 174 -9.89 1.11 25.28
N VAL A 175 -11.12 1.42 24.87
CA VAL A 175 -11.52 2.79 24.54
C VAL A 175 -11.69 3.56 25.84
N THR A 176 -10.92 4.64 26.04
CA THR A 176 -10.97 5.48 27.25
C THR A 176 -11.83 6.73 27.05
N SER A 177 -11.98 7.21 25.82
CA SER A 177 -12.93 8.27 25.49
C SER A 177 -13.41 8.13 24.03
N PHE A 178 -14.67 8.52 23.78
CA PHE A 178 -15.22 8.71 22.44
C PHE A 178 -16.28 9.81 22.51
N THR A 179 -15.98 10.96 21.92
CA THR A 179 -16.79 12.17 22.02
C THR A 179 -16.89 12.91 20.70
N ALA A 180 -17.92 13.72 20.54
CA ALA A 180 -18.03 14.70 19.47
C ALA A 180 -17.58 16.07 19.99
N ASP A 181 -16.79 16.82 19.18
CA ASP A 181 -16.39 18.20 19.53
C ASP A 181 -17.64 19.09 19.70
N LEU A 182 -18.65 18.88 18.86
CA LEU A 182 -19.96 19.50 18.97
C LEU A 182 -21.01 18.39 19.05
N PRO A 183 -21.62 18.15 20.22
CA PRO A 183 -22.66 17.12 20.39
C PRO A 183 -24.01 17.51 19.79
N SER A 184 -24.17 18.78 19.39
CA SER A 184 -25.31 19.28 18.63
C SER A 184 -24.82 20.19 17.49
N VAL A 185 -25.28 19.93 16.29
CA VAL A 185 -24.91 20.69 15.09
C VAL A 185 -26.15 21.13 14.31
N PRO A 186 -26.11 22.28 13.66
CA PRO A 186 -27.11 22.61 12.65
C PRO A 186 -27.07 21.58 11.51
N ARG A 187 -28.23 21.32 10.91
CA ARG A 187 -28.34 20.42 9.76
C ARG A 187 -27.35 20.82 8.65
N GLY A 188 -26.63 19.86 8.12
CA GLY A 188 -25.66 20.11 7.07
C GLY A 188 -24.33 20.71 7.54
N THR A 189 -24.07 20.83 8.82
CA THR A 189 -22.76 21.20 9.36
C THR A 189 -22.02 19.99 9.92
N SER A 190 -20.71 20.06 10.00
CA SER A 190 -19.89 18.96 10.46
C SER A 190 -19.36 19.15 11.87
N THR A 191 -19.05 18.03 12.51
CA THR A 191 -18.29 17.98 13.78
C THR A 191 -17.20 16.93 13.65
N PHE A 192 -16.22 16.96 14.56
CA PHE A 192 -15.24 15.89 14.67
C PHE A 192 -15.64 14.95 15.80
N LEU A 193 -15.58 13.68 15.51
CA LEU A 193 -15.53 12.62 16.50
C LEU A 193 -14.08 12.42 16.91
N ARG A 194 -13.81 12.35 18.22
CA ARG A 194 -12.46 12.12 18.74
C ARG A 194 -12.47 10.99 19.74
N TRP A 195 -11.38 10.26 19.79
CA TRP A 195 -11.24 9.15 20.72
C TRP A 195 -9.82 8.96 21.20
N THR A 196 -9.73 8.31 22.34
CA THR A 196 -8.51 7.78 22.90
C THR A 196 -8.73 6.32 23.27
N ALA A 197 -7.74 5.49 22.99
CA ALA A 197 -7.77 4.08 23.34
C ALA A 197 -6.35 3.56 23.58
N SER A 198 -6.24 2.54 24.43
CA SER A 198 -5.02 1.81 24.69
C SER A 198 -5.07 0.45 23.97
N PHE A 199 -3.91 -0.06 23.57
CA PHE A 199 -3.71 -1.40 23.00
C PHE A 199 -4.44 -1.68 21.66
N ALA A 200 -5.04 -0.67 21.05
CA ALA A 200 -5.67 -0.82 19.73
C ALA A 200 -4.65 -0.75 18.59
N ARG A 201 -4.89 -1.52 17.52
CA ARG A 201 -4.13 -1.44 16.26
C ARG A 201 -4.90 -0.70 15.18
N THR A 202 -6.20 -0.89 15.15
CA THR A 202 -7.08 -0.29 14.16
C THR A 202 -8.38 0.18 14.78
N PHE A 203 -8.99 1.17 14.10
CA PHE A 203 -10.28 1.70 14.50
C PHE A 203 -11.26 1.67 13.32
N THR A 204 -12.53 1.46 13.64
CA THR A 204 -13.66 1.71 12.74
C THR A 204 -14.71 2.52 13.46
N VAL A 205 -15.40 3.38 12.74
CA VAL A 205 -16.56 4.13 13.25
C VAL A 205 -17.75 3.78 12.35
N THR A 206 -18.91 3.51 12.93
CA THR A 206 -20.14 3.31 12.17
C THR A 206 -21.26 4.21 12.70
N ASP A 207 -22.13 4.65 11.79
CA ASP A 207 -23.36 5.37 12.07
C ASP A 207 -24.59 4.45 12.08
N GLY A 208 -24.36 3.12 12.02
CA GLY A 208 -25.39 2.11 11.91
C GLY A 208 -25.71 1.69 10.47
N THR A 209 -25.39 2.52 9.48
CA THR A 209 -25.57 2.24 8.04
C THR A 209 -24.26 2.16 7.31
N THR A 210 -23.35 3.07 7.59
CA THR A 210 -22.04 3.18 6.94
C THR A 210 -20.94 2.91 7.97
N THR A 211 -19.92 2.17 7.55
CA THR A 211 -18.73 1.93 8.36
C THR A 211 -17.53 2.63 7.74
N PHE A 212 -16.89 3.50 8.53
CA PHE A 212 -15.70 4.25 8.17
C PHE A 212 -14.46 3.54 8.74
N ALA A 213 -13.62 3.00 7.87
CA ALA A 213 -12.34 2.43 8.28
C ALA A 213 -11.34 3.59 8.43
N VAL A 214 -11.03 3.94 9.66
CA VAL A 214 -10.16 5.09 9.99
C VAL A 214 -8.72 4.67 10.32
N GLY A 215 -8.42 3.36 10.27
CA GLY A 215 -7.08 2.83 10.48
C GLY A 215 -6.52 3.15 11.86
N SER A 216 -5.43 3.93 11.92
CA SER A 216 -4.79 4.38 13.17
C SER A 216 -5.12 5.83 13.54
N LEU A 217 -6.02 6.48 12.83
CA LEU A 217 -6.44 7.86 13.16
C LEU A 217 -7.19 7.91 14.49
N HIS A 218 -7.18 9.05 15.15
CA HIS A 218 -7.85 9.30 16.42
C HIS A 218 -8.96 10.34 16.31
N SER A 219 -9.34 10.69 15.07
CA SER A 219 -10.45 11.58 14.78
C SER A 219 -11.10 11.27 13.45
N LEU A 220 -12.39 11.55 13.33
CA LEU A 220 -13.18 11.45 12.11
C LEU A 220 -14.10 12.66 12.00
N ARG A 221 -14.06 13.37 10.89
CA ARG A 221 -15.04 14.40 10.58
C ARG A 221 -16.32 13.72 10.08
N VAL A 222 -17.45 14.03 10.74
CA VAL A 222 -18.77 13.54 10.37
C VAL A 222 -19.71 14.70 10.11
N ARG A 223 -20.76 14.43 9.35
CA ARG A 223 -21.75 15.43 8.95
C ARG A 223 -23.14 14.80 8.95
N PRO A 224 -23.70 14.63 10.13
CA PRO A 224 -25.01 14.00 10.26
C PRO A 224 -26.13 14.91 9.69
N LEU A 225 -27.04 14.30 8.96
CA LEU A 225 -28.27 14.97 8.46
C LEU A 225 -29.44 14.78 9.43
N HIS A 226 -29.35 13.82 10.34
CA HIS A 226 -30.30 13.46 11.39
C HIS A 226 -29.56 13.18 12.69
N ALA A 227 -30.27 13.18 13.81
CA ALA A 227 -29.67 12.70 15.06
C ALA A 227 -29.10 11.30 14.87
N THR A 228 -27.80 11.17 15.09
CA THR A 228 -27.04 9.95 14.75
C THR A 228 -26.20 9.52 15.94
N THR A 229 -26.28 8.24 16.26
CA THR A 229 -25.37 7.60 17.21
C THR A 229 -24.24 6.92 16.46
N TYR A 230 -23.03 7.31 16.78
CA TYR A 230 -21.82 6.71 16.24
C TYR A 230 -21.26 5.68 17.19
N THR A 231 -20.84 4.54 16.68
CA THR A 231 -20.15 3.48 17.42
C THR A 231 -18.71 3.39 16.94
N LEU A 232 -17.77 3.61 17.85
CA LEU A 232 -16.36 3.34 17.65
C LEU A 232 -16.06 1.90 18.03
N THR A 233 -15.31 1.18 17.20
CA THR A 233 -14.73 -0.12 17.51
C THR A 233 -13.20 -0.03 17.39
N ALA A 234 -12.53 -0.27 18.50
CA ALA A 234 -11.07 -0.40 18.58
C ALA A 234 -10.71 -1.90 18.57
N THR A 235 -9.76 -2.31 17.73
CA THR A 235 -9.45 -3.73 17.49
C THR A 235 -7.95 -3.99 17.55
N ASN A 236 -7.58 -5.14 18.12
CA ASN A 236 -6.29 -5.79 17.97
C ASN A 236 -6.48 -7.31 17.80
N VAL A 237 -5.40 -8.08 17.76
CA VAL A 237 -5.43 -9.55 17.61
C VAL A 237 -6.08 -10.27 18.79
N LEU A 238 -6.18 -9.63 19.97
CA LEU A 238 -6.76 -10.19 21.19
C LEU A 238 -8.26 -9.91 21.33
N GLY A 239 -8.81 -9.02 20.51
CA GLY A 239 -10.23 -8.71 20.49
C GLY A 239 -10.53 -7.26 20.14
N ASN A 240 -11.71 -6.81 20.58
CA ASN A 240 -12.19 -5.45 20.36
C ASN A 240 -12.76 -4.82 21.64
N SER A 241 -12.91 -3.50 21.58
CA SER A 241 -13.62 -2.67 22.58
C SER A 241 -14.45 -1.65 21.81
N THR A 242 -15.65 -1.35 22.28
CA THR A 242 -16.57 -0.41 21.63
C THR A 242 -16.97 0.72 22.56
N ALA A 243 -17.27 1.88 21.97
CA ALA A 243 -17.88 3.01 22.68
C ALA A 243 -18.84 3.74 21.73
N ASN A 244 -19.81 4.45 22.30
CA ASN A 244 -20.81 5.19 21.54
C ASN A 244 -20.77 6.69 21.88
N THR A 245 -21.08 7.51 20.89
CA THR A 245 -21.35 8.94 21.07
C THR A 245 -22.50 9.36 20.16
N ALA A 246 -23.35 10.26 20.62
CA ALA A 246 -24.47 10.76 19.84
C ALA A 246 -24.21 12.20 19.40
N VAL A 247 -24.64 12.51 18.19
CA VAL A 247 -24.68 13.90 17.67
C VAL A 247 -26.13 14.20 17.31
N THR A 248 -26.70 15.23 17.95
CA THR A 248 -28.03 15.74 17.62
C THR A 248 -27.94 16.76 16.49
N VAL A 249 -28.99 16.85 15.67
CA VAL A 249 -29.07 17.76 14.55
C VAL A 249 -30.25 18.69 14.71
N SER A 250 -30.01 19.99 14.63
CA SER A 250 -31.02 21.05 14.72
C SER A 250 -31.11 21.81 13.41
N GLY A 251 -32.21 22.57 13.20
CA GLY A 251 -32.40 23.47 12.08
C GLY A 251 -33.37 22.93 11.02
N ALA A 252 -33.89 23.85 10.22
CA ALA A 252 -34.83 23.57 9.16
C ALA A 252 -34.16 22.90 7.94
N LEU A 253 -34.95 22.18 7.16
CA LEU A 253 -34.58 21.78 5.81
C LEU A 253 -34.44 23.03 4.94
N SER A 254 -33.52 23.02 3.99
CA SER A 254 -33.47 24.07 2.95
C SER A 254 -34.56 23.83 1.91
N THR A 255 -35.18 24.91 1.45
CA THR A 255 -36.24 24.86 0.46
C THR A 255 -35.87 25.58 -0.81
N ALA A 256 -34.84 26.41 -0.82
CA ALA A 256 -34.42 27.19 -1.97
C ALA A 256 -32.90 27.33 -2.07
N LEU A 257 -32.44 27.39 -3.34
CA LEU A 257 -31.10 27.88 -3.69
C LEU A 257 -31.23 29.35 -4.10
N ALA A 258 -30.35 30.19 -3.59
CA ALA A 258 -30.26 31.60 -4.00
C ALA A 258 -28.82 31.91 -4.40
N TYR A 259 -28.62 32.46 -5.56
CA TYR A 259 -27.33 32.96 -6.01
C TYR A 259 -27.39 34.48 -6.16
N THR A 260 -26.45 35.14 -5.53
CA THR A 260 -26.24 36.58 -5.67
C THR A 260 -25.05 36.81 -6.58
N ASP A 261 -25.25 37.48 -7.68
CA ASP A 261 -24.16 37.80 -8.61
C ASP A 261 -23.08 38.66 -7.93
N PRO A 262 -21.84 38.54 -8.36
CA PRO A 262 -20.76 39.40 -7.83
C PRO A 262 -21.03 40.86 -8.26
N PRO A 263 -20.58 41.86 -7.48
CA PRO A 263 -20.64 43.26 -7.87
C PRO A 263 -19.88 43.48 -9.18
N ALA A 264 -20.26 44.51 -9.94
CA ALA A 264 -19.53 44.88 -11.13
C ALA A 264 -18.07 45.26 -10.79
N GLY A 265 -17.14 44.73 -11.57
CA GLY A 265 -15.70 44.94 -11.41
C GLY A 265 -14.99 44.77 -12.76
N ASP A 266 -13.67 44.88 -12.72
CA ASP A 266 -12.80 44.84 -13.92
C ASP A 266 -12.28 43.41 -14.23
N GLU A 267 -12.83 42.39 -13.56
CA GLU A 267 -12.43 41.00 -13.80
C GLU A 267 -12.82 40.56 -15.21
N ALA A 268 -11.90 39.87 -15.88
CA ALA A 268 -12.12 39.39 -17.25
C ALA A 268 -13.16 38.24 -17.37
N LEU A 269 -13.45 37.60 -16.24
CA LEU A 269 -14.42 36.49 -16.15
C LEU A 269 -15.33 36.68 -14.95
N ARG A 270 -16.60 36.27 -15.09
CA ARG A 270 -17.62 36.33 -14.03
C ARG A 270 -18.43 35.06 -14.00
N LEU A 271 -18.75 34.59 -12.81
CA LEU A 271 -19.76 33.57 -12.59
C LEU A 271 -21.10 34.29 -12.30
N VAL A 272 -22.10 34.09 -13.15
CA VAL A 272 -23.40 34.75 -13.06
C VAL A 272 -24.55 33.75 -13.06
N ALA A 273 -25.66 34.13 -12.42
CA ALA A 273 -26.87 33.34 -12.50
C ALA A 273 -27.47 33.39 -13.91
N ASP A 274 -27.95 32.25 -14.40
CA ASP A 274 -28.80 32.19 -15.57
C ASP A 274 -30.25 32.45 -15.16
N PRO A 275 -31.03 33.21 -15.98
CA PRO A 275 -32.46 33.45 -15.71
C PRO A 275 -33.30 32.17 -15.57
N THR A 276 -32.83 31.05 -16.03
CA THR A 276 -33.53 29.75 -15.89
C THR A 276 -33.31 29.09 -14.52
N SER A 277 -32.55 29.71 -13.61
CA SER A 277 -32.42 29.25 -12.24
C SER A 277 -33.78 29.20 -11.54
N THR A 278 -33.97 28.20 -10.71
CA THR A 278 -35.15 28.00 -9.89
C THR A 278 -34.76 27.82 -8.43
N PRO A 279 -35.69 27.89 -7.47
CA PRO A 279 -35.36 27.56 -6.07
C PRO A 279 -34.79 26.17 -5.89
N ALA A 280 -35.16 25.21 -6.73
CA ALA A 280 -34.64 23.83 -6.65
C ALA A 280 -33.33 23.61 -7.41
N GLN A 281 -32.94 24.52 -8.31
CA GLN A 281 -31.78 24.35 -9.18
C GLN A 281 -31.11 25.68 -9.49
N ALA A 282 -29.89 25.86 -9.13
CA ALA A 282 -29.05 26.98 -9.56
C ALA A 282 -28.42 26.65 -10.93
N VAL A 283 -28.64 27.48 -11.92
CA VAL A 283 -27.99 27.45 -13.23
C VAL A 283 -27.01 28.60 -13.29
N LEU A 284 -25.71 28.28 -13.35
CA LEU A 284 -24.63 29.26 -13.27
C LEU A 284 -23.80 29.23 -14.55
N LYS A 285 -23.48 30.41 -15.05
CA LYS A 285 -22.67 30.62 -16.25
C LYS A 285 -21.36 31.30 -15.92
N LEU A 286 -20.25 30.73 -16.36
CA LEU A 286 -18.97 31.42 -16.41
C LEU A 286 -18.89 32.19 -17.72
N VAL A 287 -18.92 33.53 -17.64
CA VAL A 287 -18.95 34.41 -18.81
C VAL A 287 -17.71 35.29 -18.92
N ALA A 288 -17.27 35.57 -20.14
CA ALA A 288 -16.26 36.57 -20.44
C ALA A 288 -16.84 37.97 -20.31
N THR A 289 -16.19 38.86 -19.60
CA THR A 289 -16.58 40.30 -19.48
C THR A 289 -15.77 41.19 -20.41
N ALA A 290 -14.63 40.70 -20.85
CA ALA A 290 -13.75 41.37 -21.82
C ALA A 290 -13.38 40.40 -22.96
N ALA A 291 -12.91 40.93 -24.06
CA ALA A 291 -12.36 40.11 -25.12
C ALA A 291 -11.12 39.37 -24.60
N LEU A 292 -11.14 38.07 -24.67
CA LEU A 292 -10.02 37.24 -24.29
C LEU A 292 -9.32 36.71 -25.54
N PRO A 293 -7.95 36.74 -25.57
CA PRO A 293 -7.22 36.18 -26.69
C PRO A 293 -7.43 34.66 -26.75
N SER A 294 -7.09 34.11 -27.89
CA SER A 294 -7.22 32.67 -28.17
C SER A 294 -6.89 31.77 -26.98
N LEU A 295 -7.86 30.99 -26.54
CA LEU A 295 -7.77 30.10 -25.40
C LEU A 295 -7.82 28.62 -25.81
N SER A 296 -6.95 27.78 -25.24
CA SER A 296 -6.95 26.35 -25.48
C SER A 296 -7.41 25.51 -24.27
N ALA A 297 -7.39 26.07 -23.07
CA ALA A 297 -7.88 25.37 -21.88
C ALA A 297 -8.23 26.35 -20.75
N ILE A 298 -9.16 25.92 -19.90
CA ILE A 298 -9.61 26.65 -18.70
C ILE A 298 -9.69 25.67 -17.54
N ALA A 299 -9.18 26.04 -16.38
CA ALA A 299 -9.38 25.30 -15.14
C ALA A 299 -9.81 26.27 -14.02
N LEU A 300 -10.92 25.93 -13.36
CA LEU A 300 -11.48 26.68 -12.23
C LEU A 300 -11.78 25.70 -11.09
N ASN A 301 -11.31 26.02 -9.90
CA ASN A 301 -11.62 25.29 -8.68
C ASN A 301 -12.40 26.20 -7.74
N LEU A 302 -13.64 25.83 -7.42
CA LEU A 302 -14.51 26.51 -6.47
C LEU A 302 -14.55 25.73 -5.17
N PRO A 303 -13.92 26.19 -4.08
CA PRO A 303 -14.12 25.60 -2.77
C PRO A 303 -15.57 25.79 -2.34
N LEU A 304 -16.24 24.72 -1.98
CA LEU A 304 -17.59 24.73 -1.41
C LEU A 304 -17.46 24.73 0.11
N ASP A 305 -17.11 25.90 0.64
CA ASP A 305 -16.86 26.08 2.08
C ASP A 305 -18.06 26.74 2.76
N GLY A 306 -18.42 26.21 3.92
CA GLY A 306 -19.22 26.99 4.86
C GLY A 306 -18.37 28.13 5.47
N THR A 307 -19.04 29.04 6.16
CA THR A 307 -18.46 30.27 6.75
C THR A 307 -17.42 30.03 7.88
N VAL A 308 -17.16 28.81 8.26
CA VAL A 308 -16.18 28.45 9.29
C VAL A 308 -14.88 28.00 8.63
N ALA A 309 -13.76 28.61 8.98
CA ALA A 309 -12.44 28.26 8.46
C ALA A 309 -12.17 26.74 8.59
N GLY A 310 -11.93 26.07 7.47
CA GLY A 310 -11.72 24.63 7.38
C GLY A 310 -12.98 23.77 7.28
N SER A 311 -14.20 24.35 7.29
CA SER A 311 -15.44 23.63 7.07
C SER A 311 -15.78 23.62 5.56
N ARG A 312 -15.91 22.40 5.00
CA ARG A 312 -16.26 22.19 3.59
C ARG A 312 -17.70 21.65 3.47
N ASP A 313 -18.62 22.23 4.21
CA ASP A 313 -19.99 21.71 4.35
C ASP A 313 -20.90 22.09 3.18
N GLY A 314 -20.51 23.06 2.35
CA GLY A 314 -21.27 23.48 1.18
C GLY A 314 -21.55 22.36 0.17
N ILE A 315 -20.62 21.41 0.06
CA ILE A 315 -20.74 20.28 -0.90
C ILE A 315 -21.99 19.42 -0.71
N ALA A 316 -22.55 19.38 0.48
CA ALA A 316 -23.70 18.53 0.70
C ALA A 316 -25.02 19.28 0.61
N ARG A 317 -24.99 20.60 0.41
CA ARG A 317 -26.19 21.40 0.15
C ARG A 317 -26.61 21.36 -1.31
N VAL A 318 -25.69 20.95 -2.18
CA VAL A 318 -25.95 20.86 -3.63
C VAL A 318 -25.43 19.55 -4.20
N SER A 319 -26.05 19.10 -5.28
CA SER A 319 -25.56 18.01 -6.12
C SER A 319 -25.38 18.52 -7.56
N LEU A 320 -24.42 17.94 -8.28
CA LEU A 320 -24.20 18.27 -9.67
C LEU A 320 -25.25 17.57 -10.54
N HIS A 321 -26.09 18.34 -11.23
CA HIS A 321 -27.11 17.80 -12.12
C HIS A 321 -26.57 17.62 -13.54
N ALA A 322 -26.03 18.68 -14.13
CA ALA A 322 -25.58 18.68 -15.50
C ALA A 322 -24.54 19.77 -15.77
N LEU A 323 -23.73 19.52 -16.78
CA LEU A 323 -22.85 20.49 -17.39
C LEU A 323 -23.38 20.75 -18.82
N ALA A 324 -23.76 21.98 -19.12
CA ALA A 324 -24.03 22.41 -20.48
C ALA A 324 -22.77 23.05 -21.08
N GLY A 325 -22.59 22.92 -22.38
CA GLY A 325 -21.46 23.49 -23.09
C GLY A 325 -21.44 25.00 -23.13
N SER A 326 -20.33 25.49 -23.65
CA SER A 326 -20.14 26.89 -24.03
C SER A 326 -20.99 27.24 -25.25
N ASN A 327 -21.45 28.50 -25.35
CA ASN A 327 -21.98 29.04 -26.58
C ASN A 327 -20.89 29.51 -27.56
N ALA A 328 -19.62 29.50 -27.15
CA ALA A 328 -18.49 29.68 -28.03
C ALA A 328 -18.27 28.40 -28.88
N PRO A 329 -18.35 28.45 -30.21
CA PRO A 329 -18.38 27.24 -31.05
C PRO A 329 -17.15 26.35 -30.90
N GLU A 330 -16.01 26.95 -30.58
CA GLU A 330 -14.73 26.24 -30.45
C GLU A 330 -14.49 25.63 -29.07
N LEU A 331 -15.21 26.10 -28.03
CA LEU A 331 -15.14 25.56 -26.66
C LEU A 331 -16.35 24.67 -26.36
N GLY A 332 -16.65 23.72 -27.22
CA GLY A 332 -17.87 22.93 -27.12
C GLY A 332 -17.72 21.69 -26.22
N VAL A 333 -18.67 21.49 -25.30
CA VAL A 333 -18.98 20.16 -24.78
C VAL A 333 -19.55 19.33 -25.93
N GLY A 334 -18.95 18.19 -26.22
CA GLY A 334 -19.51 17.25 -27.19
C GLY A 334 -19.15 17.49 -28.64
N LYS A 335 -18.06 18.18 -28.96
CA LYS A 335 -17.49 18.10 -30.32
C LYS A 335 -17.12 16.65 -30.63
N LEU A 336 -17.53 16.23 -31.83
CA LEU A 336 -17.20 14.87 -32.29
C LEU A 336 -15.68 14.77 -32.52
N ASP A 337 -15.11 13.68 -32.13
CA ASP A 337 -13.73 13.34 -32.50
C ASP A 337 -13.67 13.19 -34.02
N PRO A 338 -12.85 13.97 -34.74
CA PRO A 338 -12.83 13.95 -36.20
C PRO A 338 -12.35 12.62 -36.79
N VAL A 339 -11.71 11.77 -35.97
CA VAL A 339 -11.19 10.44 -36.38
C VAL A 339 -12.20 9.34 -36.06
N THR A 340 -12.83 9.40 -34.90
CA THR A 340 -13.71 8.31 -34.42
C THR A 340 -15.19 8.63 -34.52
N GLY A 341 -15.57 9.88 -34.78
CA GLY A 341 -16.95 10.32 -34.78
C GLY A 341 -17.64 10.30 -33.41
N SER A 342 -16.91 9.92 -32.35
CA SER A 342 -17.45 9.81 -31.01
C SER A 342 -17.40 11.14 -30.26
N PRO A 343 -18.43 11.52 -29.48
CA PRO A 343 -18.36 12.68 -28.61
C PRO A 343 -17.29 12.43 -27.53
N THR A 344 -16.23 13.22 -27.54
CA THR A 344 -15.24 13.22 -26.46
C THR A 344 -15.52 14.41 -25.56
N PRO A 345 -15.65 14.23 -24.24
CA PRO A 345 -15.82 15.33 -23.33
C PRO A 345 -14.56 16.21 -23.34
N ALA A 346 -14.69 17.42 -23.87
CA ALA A 346 -13.68 18.46 -23.73
C ALA A 346 -13.77 19.15 -22.36
N VAL A 347 -14.71 18.71 -21.51
CA VAL A 347 -15.04 19.33 -20.22
C VAL A 347 -15.15 18.26 -19.16
N ALA A 348 -14.46 18.48 -18.07
CA ALA A 348 -14.64 17.71 -16.84
C ALA A 348 -15.15 18.65 -15.75
N LEU A 349 -16.27 18.29 -15.12
CA LEU A 349 -16.76 18.92 -13.91
C LEU A 349 -16.89 17.87 -12.84
N VAL A 350 -16.21 18.08 -11.73
CA VAL A 350 -16.17 17.13 -10.62
C VAL A 350 -16.57 17.84 -9.34
N LEU A 351 -17.58 17.33 -8.67
CA LEU A 351 -17.90 17.66 -7.29
C LEU A 351 -17.26 16.61 -6.40
N SER A 352 -16.15 16.93 -5.79
CA SER A 352 -15.35 15.94 -5.05
C SER A 352 -15.71 15.93 -3.56
N ALA A 353 -16.16 14.77 -3.08
CA ALA A 353 -16.41 14.53 -1.65
C ALA A 353 -15.16 14.05 -0.88
N ALA A 354 -14.11 13.61 -1.60
CA ALA A 354 -12.92 13.01 -0.98
C ALA A 354 -11.63 13.35 -1.73
N GLY A 355 -10.48 13.08 -1.12
CA GLY A 355 -9.17 13.31 -1.71
C GLY A 355 -8.68 14.76 -1.66
N PRO A 356 -7.66 15.13 -2.42
CA PRO A 356 -7.04 16.46 -2.40
C PRO A 356 -7.99 17.60 -2.81
N LEU A 357 -9.03 17.29 -3.57
CA LEU A 357 -10.07 18.24 -4.02
C LEU A 357 -11.38 18.09 -3.23
N ALA A 358 -11.37 17.42 -2.08
CA ALA A 358 -12.58 17.24 -1.27
C ALA A 358 -13.19 18.59 -0.90
N GLY A 359 -14.52 18.73 -1.09
CA GLY A 359 -15.25 19.98 -0.87
C GLY A 359 -15.00 21.03 -1.96
N THR A 360 -14.59 20.63 -3.16
CA THR A 360 -14.33 21.54 -4.27
C THR A 360 -15.16 21.15 -5.49
N LEU A 361 -15.75 22.14 -6.14
CA LEU A 361 -16.28 22.03 -7.50
C LEU A 361 -15.15 22.39 -8.46
N ALA A 362 -14.59 21.40 -9.13
CA ALA A 362 -13.51 21.57 -10.08
C ALA A 362 -14.04 21.52 -11.51
N LEU A 363 -13.81 22.57 -12.29
CA LEU A 363 -14.15 22.68 -13.70
C LEU A 363 -12.85 22.67 -14.51
N GLY A 364 -12.74 21.75 -15.47
CA GLY A 364 -11.69 21.72 -16.48
C GLY A 364 -12.30 21.72 -17.88
N ILE A 365 -11.90 22.63 -18.74
CA ILE A 365 -12.31 22.70 -20.15
C ILE A 365 -11.03 22.70 -20.98
N ALA A 366 -10.95 21.82 -21.98
CA ALA A 366 -9.89 21.83 -22.97
C ALA A 366 -10.50 21.89 -24.36
N GLN A 367 -9.94 22.73 -25.22
CA GLN A 367 -10.33 22.78 -26.61
C GLN A 367 -9.70 21.61 -27.38
N LYS A 368 -10.48 20.99 -28.25
CA LYS A 368 -9.94 20.07 -29.26
C LYS A 368 -9.62 20.81 -30.53
N PRO A 369 -8.48 20.52 -31.19
CA PRO A 369 -8.24 21.04 -32.54
C PRO A 369 -9.33 20.54 -33.48
N THR A 370 -9.88 21.46 -34.29
CA THR A 370 -10.95 21.17 -35.25
C THR A 370 -10.43 20.47 -36.52
N SER A 371 -9.09 20.38 -36.66
CA SER A 371 -8.43 19.64 -37.74
C SER A 371 -6.99 19.30 -37.30
N ILE A 372 -6.36 18.29 -37.92
CA ILE A 372 -4.95 17.98 -37.72
C ILE A 372 -4.12 19.20 -38.16
N GLY A 373 -3.47 19.87 -37.19
CA GLY A 373 -2.65 21.06 -37.43
C GLY A 373 -3.39 22.39 -37.48
N GLY A 374 -4.72 22.41 -37.18
CA GLY A 374 -5.48 23.65 -37.05
C GLY A 374 -5.26 24.41 -35.74
N PRO A 375 -5.60 25.71 -35.65
CA PRO A 375 -5.48 26.48 -34.43
C PRO A 375 -6.27 25.82 -33.30
N ALA A 376 -5.63 25.59 -32.17
CA ALA A 376 -6.21 24.99 -30.99
C ALA A 376 -6.87 26.02 -30.06
N ASP A 377 -6.88 27.31 -30.44
CA ASP A 377 -7.25 28.40 -29.56
C ASP A 377 -8.58 29.05 -30.04
N ALA A 378 -9.50 29.31 -29.10
CA ALA A 378 -10.75 29.99 -29.31
C ALA A 378 -10.68 31.44 -28.77
N ALA A 379 -11.06 32.41 -29.58
CA ALA A 379 -11.26 33.77 -29.10
C ALA A 379 -12.64 33.90 -28.44
N LEU A 380 -12.72 34.62 -27.33
CA LEU A 380 -13.95 34.91 -26.62
C LEU A 380 -14.27 36.40 -26.70
N ALA A 381 -15.52 36.69 -27.02
CA ALA A 381 -16.06 38.04 -26.98
C ALA A 381 -16.71 38.32 -25.61
N PRO A 382 -16.86 39.60 -25.23
CA PRO A 382 -17.67 39.95 -24.07
C PRO A 382 -19.08 39.37 -24.17
N GLY A 383 -19.53 38.69 -23.10
CA GLY A 383 -20.84 38.03 -23.07
C GLY A 383 -20.83 36.55 -23.45
N ASP A 384 -19.72 36.03 -23.98
CA ASP A 384 -19.61 34.60 -24.27
C ASP A 384 -19.62 33.76 -22.99
N ALA A 385 -20.52 32.79 -22.94
CA ALA A 385 -20.53 31.80 -21.86
C ALA A 385 -19.52 30.67 -22.14
N ILE A 386 -18.58 30.54 -21.28
CA ILE A 386 -17.51 29.54 -21.35
C ILE A 386 -18.02 28.18 -20.87
N ALA A 387 -18.79 28.17 -19.79
CA ALA A 387 -19.42 27.00 -19.21
C ALA A 387 -20.72 27.37 -18.51
N THR A 388 -21.69 26.46 -18.59
CA THR A 388 -22.93 26.53 -17.82
C THR A 388 -23.05 25.25 -17.02
N PHE A 389 -23.21 25.34 -15.72
CA PHE A 389 -23.42 24.18 -14.88
C PHE A 389 -24.66 24.35 -14.01
N LYS A 390 -25.27 23.22 -13.67
CA LYS A 390 -26.50 23.14 -12.91
C LYS A 390 -26.24 22.41 -11.60
N LEU A 391 -26.64 23.05 -10.50
CA LEU A 391 -26.54 22.50 -9.15
C LEU A 391 -27.95 22.34 -8.60
N ASP A 392 -28.34 21.13 -8.26
CA ASP A 392 -29.63 20.83 -7.63
C ASP A 392 -29.53 21.03 -6.11
N LEU A 393 -30.60 21.52 -5.52
CA LEU A 393 -30.77 21.62 -4.08
C LEU A 393 -30.79 20.22 -3.46
N VAL A 394 -30.04 20.06 -2.39
CA VAL A 394 -30.16 18.92 -1.47
C VAL A 394 -30.83 19.42 -0.18
N PRO A 395 -32.15 19.21 0.00
CA PRO A 395 -32.89 19.77 1.13
C PRO A 395 -32.33 19.33 2.50
N GLU A 396 -31.88 18.09 2.63
CA GLU A 396 -31.28 17.53 3.83
C GLU A 396 -29.92 18.17 4.15
N GLY A 397 -29.31 18.85 3.19
CA GLY A 397 -28.07 19.59 3.33
C GLY A 397 -28.18 20.79 4.29
N GLY A 398 -29.41 21.23 4.56
CA GLY A 398 -29.73 22.32 5.48
C GLY A 398 -29.40 23.70 4.95
N VAL A 399 -29.81 24.71 5.71
CA VAL A 399 -29.62 26.13 5.41
C VAL A 399 -28.16 26.54 5.61
N GLY A 400 -27.61 27.33 4.68
CA GLY A 400 -26.26 27.87 4.81
C GLY A 400 -25.57 28.18 3.48
N VAL A 401 -24.34 28.65 3.57
CA VAL A 401 -23.53 29.02 2.42
C VAL A 401 -23.02 27.77 1.71
N VAL A 402 -23.16 27.73 0.39
CA VAL A 402 -22.55 26.70 -0.48
C VAL A 402 -21.14 27.15 -0.87
N PHE A 403 -21.02 28.35 -1.42
CA PHE A 403 -19.74 29.04 -1.61
C PHE A 403 -19.95 30.56 -1.57
N ASP A 404 -18.89 31.29 -1.24
CA ASP A 404 -18.92 32.75 -1.18
C ASP A 404 -17.63 33.31 -1.80
N GLY A 405 -17.79 34.09 -2.87
CA GLY A 405 -16.70 34.77 -3.56
C GLY A 405 -16.49 36.21 -3.11
N SER A 406 -17.14 36.65 -2.02
CA SER A 406 -17.02 38.04 -1.53
C SER A 406 -15.58 38.44 -1.22
N PRO A 407 -15.13 39.64 -1.64
CA PRO A 407 -13.82 40.16 -1.29
C PRO A 407 -13.66 40.24 0.24
N GLY A 408 -12.62 39.66 0.79
CA GLY A 408 -12.32 39.63 2.23
C GLY A 408 -12.45 38.28 2.92
N LEU A 409 -13.17 37.31 2.35
CA LEU A 409 -13.17 35.91 2.80
C LEU A 409 -12.01 35.12 2.17
N LEU A 410 -11.35 35.68 1.17
CA LEU A 410 -10.24 35.08 0.47
C LEU A 410 -8.93 35.63 1.05
N THR A 411 -8.13 34.77 1.65
CA THR A 411 -6.77 35.13 2.04
C THR A 411 -5.94 35.53 0.81
N PRO A 412 -5.01 36.51 0.91
CA PRO A 412 -4.10 36.86 -0.17
C PRO A 412 -3.38 35.62 -0.70
N GLY A 413 -3.62 35.27 -1.97
CA GLY A 413 -3.09 34.07 -2.63
C GLY A 413 -4.11 32.94 -2.87
N ASN A 414 -5.30 32.97 -2.20
CA ASN A 414 -6.38 31.99 -2.39
C ASN A 414 -7.62 32.54 -3.13
N GLY A 415 -7.48 33.67 -3.84
CA GLY A 415 -8.55 34.15 -4.71
C GLY A 415 -8.92 33.12 -5.77
N PHE A 416 -10.21 33.09 -6.14
CA PHE A 416 -10.66 32.29 -7.25
C PHE A 416 -9.89 32.71 -8.51
N ARG A 417 -9.17 31.77 -9.08
CA ARG A 417 -8.33 32.00 -10.25
C ARG A 417 -8.68 30.97 -11.30
N VAL A 418 -8.90 31.46 -12.50
CA VAL A 418 -8.95 30.62 -13.69
C VAL A 418 -7.55 30.55 -14.27
N ARG A 419 -7.09 29.33 -14.51
CA ARG A 419 -5.92 29.10 -15.32
C ARG A 419 -6.35 28.95 -16.77
N LEU A 420 -5.85 29.82 -17.61
CA LEU A 420 -6.09 29.80 -19.05
C LEU A 420 -4.79 29.39 -19.74
N ARG A 421 -4.90 28.60 -20.79
CA ARG A 421 -3.79 28.37 -21.69
C ARG A 421 -4.05 29.13 -22.98
N ALA A 422 -3.26 30.18 -23.22
CA ALA A 422 -3.35 31.02 -24.40
C ALA A 422 -1.99 31.05 -25.10
N ALA A 423 -1.98 30.88 -26.42
CA ALA A 423 -0.74 30.88 -27.24
C ALA A 423 0.39 30.01 -26.68
N GLY A 424 0.03 28.85 -26.10
CA GLY A 424 0.99 27.93 -25.51
C GLY A 424 1.49 28.28 -24.10
N HIS A 425 1.04 29.40 -23.51
CA HIS A 425 1.44 29.83 -22.15
C HIS A 425 0.27 29.75 -21.18
N ASP A 426 0.57 29.45 -19.92
CA ASP A 426 -0.41 29.49 -18.84
C ASP A 426 -0.57 30.91 -18.31
N VAL A 427 -1.79 31.44 -18.36
CA VAL A 427 -2.17 32.74 -17.81
C VAL A 427 -3.19 32.52 -16.68
N VAL A 428 -3.03 33.23 -15.60
CA VAL A 428 -3.96 33.17 -14.46
C VAL A 428 -4.73 34.49 -14.39
N LEU A 429 -6.05 34.40 -14.55
CA LEU A 429 -6.93 35.55 -14.49
C LEU A 429 -7.82 35.51 -13.24
N PRO A 430 -8.10 36.68 -12.62
CA PRO A 430 -9.09 36.76 -11.58
C PRO A 430 -10.50 36.50 -12.14
N VAL A 431 -11.32 35.84 -11.34
CA VAL A 431 -12.74 35.58 -11.64
C VAL A 431 -13.59 36.22 -10.55
N ALA A 432 -14.56 37.01 -10.94
CA ALA A 432 -15.59 37.49 -10.03
C ALA A 432 -16.61 36.36 -9.78
N ILE A 433 -16.75 35.96 -8.53
CA ILE A 433 -17.67 34.92 -8.09
C ILE A 433 -18.60 35.51 -7.04
N GLY A 434 -19.89 35.27 -7.19
CA GLY A 434 -20.89 35.66 -6.25
C GLY A 434 -21.04 34.70 -5.07
N ARG A 435 -22.20 34.74 -4.43
CA ARG A 435 -22.54 33.91 -3.29
C ARG A 435 -23.70 32.98 -3.62
N LEU A 436 -23.49 31.69 -3.45
CA LEU A 436 -24.54 30.67 -3.49
C LEU A 436 -24.84 30.21 -2.07
N GLU A 437 -26.11 30.23 -1.71
CA GLU A 437 -26.58 29.79 -0.41
C GLU A 437 -27.89 29.02 -0.51
N THR A 438 -28.18 28.23 0.52
CA THR A 438 -29.47 27.55 0.69
C THR A 438 -30.27 28.31 1.74
N LEU A 439 -31.51 28.57 1.45
CA LEU A 439 -32.45 29.31 2.30
C LEU A 439 -33.53 28.37 2.86
N PRO A 440 -34.20 28.75 4.03
CA PRO A 440 -35.30 28.00 4.59
C PRO A 440 -36.53 27.99 3.75
#